data_9a2c05674b807087455e3dc736c98309
#
_entry.id   9a2c05674b807087455e3dc736c98309
#
_cell.length_a   1.000
_cell.length_b   1.000
_cell.length_c   1.000
_cell.angle_alpha   90.00
_cell.angle_beta   90.00
_cell.angle_gamma   90.00
#
_symmetry.space_group_name_H-M   'P 1'
#
loop_
_entity.id
_entity.type
_entity.pdbx_description
1 polymer ?
#
loop_
_entity_poly.entity_id
_entity_poly.type
_entity_poly.pdbx_seq_one_letter_code
_entity_poly.pdbx_strand_id
1 'polypeptide(L)'
;MGEQIQSLDMGCDGGVCGDDPGRTASRREFLRTAGCFGMVLAACGLGRIDAAALPVAMTTGKQTGSEKRYPIPSSDSVNIDRDAQLILVRYQSHVFVFALACPHENNAVKWVAKDHRFQCTKHDSQYRPDGFHTEGRATRNMDRYVIRRDGDAVVVDLHKWVQSDKDPAGWAAAQIAV
;
A
#
# COMPACT_ATOMS: atom_id res chain seq x y z
N MET A 1 -36.60 -27.37 48.90
CA MET A 1 -36.98 -28.02 47.63
C MET A 1 -35.89 -27.68 46.67
N GLY A 2 -35.00 -28.41 46.54
CA GLY A 2 -34.14 -29.48 46.28
C GLY A 2 -34.52 -30.19 44.98
N GLU A 3 -33.70 -30.02 43.92
CA GLU A 3 -33.61 -31.04 42.89
C GLU A 3 -32.23 -31.03 42.24
N GLN A 4 -31.51 -32.10 42.58
CA GLN A 4 -30.25 -32.53 41.97
C GLN A 4 -30.63 -33.25 40.66
N ILE A 5 -29.89 -32.99 39.60
CA ILE A 5 -29.86 -33.89 38.44
C ILE A 5 -28.43 -34.34 38.21
N GLN A 6 -28.33 -35.67 38.25
CA GLN A 6 -27.13 -36.50 38.16
C GLN A 6 -26.38 -36.42 36.84
N SER A 7 -25.06 -36.54 36.97
CA SER A 7 -24.11 -36.92 35.96
C SER A 7 -24.45 -38.27 35.35
N LEU A 8 -24.42 -38.34 34.01
CA LEU A 8 -24.32 -39.60 33.29
C LEU A 8 -23.01 -39.60 32.52
N ASP A 9 -22.14 -40.40 33.08
CA ASP A 9 -20.90 -40.89 32.47
C ASP A 9 -21.28 -41.94 31.41
N MET A 10 -20.90 -41.72 30.14
CA MET A 10 -20.94 -42.76 29.13
C MET A 10 -19.63 -42.76 28.36
N GLY A 11 -18.81 -43.74 28.69
CA GLY A 11 -17.64 -44.13 27.95
C GLY A 11 -18.01 -44.58 26.53
N CYS A 12 -17.20 -44.25 25.59
CA CYS A 12 -17.17 -44.85 24.26
C CYS A 12 -15.79 -45.43 24.01
N ASP A 13 -15.77 -46.74 24.06
CA ASP A 13 -14.70 -47.57 23.50
C ASP A 13 -14.64 -47.46 21.96
N GLY A 14 -13.44 -47.47 21.48
CA GLY A 14 -12.99 -48.16 20.28
C GLY A 14 -13.55 -47.72 18.94
N GLY A 15 -12.69 -47.16 18.08
CA GLY A 15 -12.93 -47.37 16.68
C GLY A 15 -12.36 -46.30 15.73
N VAL A 16 -11.28 -46.70 15.07
CA VAL A 16 -10.91 -46.38 13.69
C VAL A 16 -10.41 -44.98 13.40
N CYS A 17 -9.12 -44.88 13.19
CA CYS A 17 -8.43 -43.76 12.54
C CYS A 17 -9.00 -43.52 11.15
N GLY A 18 -9.66 -42.40 10.96
CA GLY A 18 -9.98 -41.84 9.64
C GLY A 18 -8.89 -40.89 9.21
N ASP A 19 -8.38 -41.10 8.02
CA ASP A 19 -7.38 -40.27 7.37
C ASP A 19 -7.81 -38.81 7.29
N ASP A 20 -6.99 -37.93 7.86
CA ASP A 20 -7.15 -36.46 7.79
C ASP A 20 -6.44 -35.94 6.52
N PRO A 21 -7.15 -35.40 5.49
CA PRO A 21 -6.55 -34.87 4.26
C PRO A 21 -6.01 -33.44 4.41
N GLY A 22 -5.60 -33.00 5.61
CA GLY A 22 -5.14 -31.65 5.93
C GLY A 22 -3.65 -31.48 6.22
N ARG A 23 -2.79 -32.41 5.81
CA ARG A 23 -1.35 -32.33 6.08
C ARG A 23 -0.70 -31.30 5.16
N THR A 24 -0.54 -30.07 5.64
CA THR A 24 0.25 -29.03 4.99
C THR A 24 1.70 -29.49 4.91
N ALA A 25 2.18 -29.71 3.68
CA ALA A 25 3.56 -30.09 3.41
C ALA A 25 4.53 -29.10 4.04
N SER A 26 5.46 -29.63 4.84
CA SER A 26 6.49 -28.85 5.52
C SER A 26 7.41 -28.20 4.47
N ARG A 27 7.83 -26.95 4.69
CA ARG A 27 8.78 -26.20 3.85
C ARG A 27 10.08 -26.97 3.55
N ARG A 28 10.44 -27.94 4.38
CA ARG A 28 11.61 -28.81 4.19
C ARG A 28 11.39 -29.90 3.15
N GLU A 29 10.15 -30.36 2.95
CA GLU A 29 9.83 -31.39 1.94
C GLU A 29 9.76 -30.78 0.55
N PHE A 30 9.28 -29.53 0.43
CA PHE A 30 9.28 -28.80 -0.83
C PHE A 30 10.68 -28.60 -1.42
N LEU A 31 11.68 -28.31 -0.58
CA LEU A 31 13.05 -28.11 -1.02
C LEU A 31 13.78 -29.40 -1.44
N ARG A 32 13.33 -30.56 -0.99
CA ARG A 32 13.89 -31.86 -1.41
C ARG A 32 13.38 -32.32 -2.77
N THR A 33 12.15 -31.96 -3.13
CA THR A 33 11.55 -32.37 -4.42
C THR A 33 11.97 -31.44 -5.56
N ALA A 34 12.31 -30.19 -5.29
CA ALA A 34 12.80 -29.25 -6.30
C ALA A 34 14.23 -29.54 -6.81
N GLY A 35 15.01 -30.34 -6.09
CA GLY A 35 16.40 -30.69 -6.46
C GLY A 35 16.56 -31.77 -7.53
N CYS A 36 15.53 -32.54 -7.86
CA CYS A 36 15.65 -33.68 -8.78
C CYS A 36 15.21 -33.40 -10.23
N PHE A 37 14.67 -32.24 -10.54
CA PHE A 37 14.22 -31.90 -11.91
C PHE A 37 15.23 -31.11 -12.76
N GLY A 38 16.41 -30.82 -12.22
CA GLY A 38 17.44 -29.99 -12.89
C GLY A 38 18.41 -30.70 -13.81
N MET A 39 18.32 -32.02 -13.99
CA MET A 39 19.42 -32.79 -14.61
C MET A 39 19.08 -33.61 -15.88
N VAL A 40 18.03 -33.32 -16.60
CA VAL A 40 17.63 -34.09 -17.80
C VAL A 40 17.49 -33.26 -19.09
N LEU A 41 17.89 -31.99 -19.15
CA LEU A 41 17.79 -31.16 -20.37
C LEU A 41 19.15 -30.79 -20.99
N ALA A 42 20.21 -31.53 -20.76
CA ALA A 42 21.53 -31.25 -21.34
C ALA A 42 21.94 -32.18 -22.51
N ALA A 43 21.01 -32.84 -23.20
CA ALA A 43 21.36 -33.80 -24.27
C ALA A 43 20.50 -33.70 -25.55
N CYS A 44 19.96 -32.56 -25.91
CA CYS A 44 19.42 -32.38 -27.27
C CYS A 44 20.02 -31.07 -27.86
N GLY A 45 21.14 -31.22 -28.54
CA GLY A 45 21.70 -30.18 -29.39
C GLY A 45 20.79 -29.92 -30.58
N LEU A 46 20.14 -28.77 -30.60
CA LEU A 46 19.52 -28.22 -31.80
C LEU A 46 19.43 -26.68 -31.64
N GLY A 47 20.16 -25.98 -32.52
CA GLY A 47 19.78 -24.65 -33.00
C GLY A 47 20.22 -23.50 -32.12
N ARG A 48 21.27 -22.79 -32.55
CA ARG A 48 21.51 -21.40 -32.16
C ARG A 48 20.30 -20.58 -32.56
N ILE A 49 19.48 -20.20 -31.62
CA ILE A 49 18.56 -19.08 -31.78
C ILE A 49 19.36 -17.85 -31.33
N ASP A 50 19.88 -17.10 -32.27
CA ASP A 50 20.33 -15.73 -32.02
C ASP A 50 19.08 -14.92 -31.64
N ALA A 51 18.68 -15.04 -30.39
CA ALA A 51 17.79 -14.08 -29.79
C ALA A 51 18.62 -12.81 -29.59
N ALA A 52 18.47 -11.86 -30.52
CA ALA A 52 18.90 -10.49 -30.29
C ALA A 52 18.29 -10.05 -28.97
N ALA A 53 19.07 -10.13 -27.91
CA ALA A 53 18.69 -9.63 -26.61
C ALA A 53 18.54 -8.12 -26.74
N LEU A 54 17.31 -7.67 -26.89
CA LEU A 54 16.98 -6.27 -26.68
C LEU A 54 17.48 -5.92 -25.28
N PRO A 55 18.30 -4.87 -25.12
CA PRO A 55 18.70 -4.43 -23.80
C PRO A 55 17.44 -3.92 -23.09
N VAL A 56 16.84 -4.77 -22.28
CA VAL A 56 15.92 -4.31 -21.25
C VAL A 56 16.79 -3.49 -20.31
N ALA A 57 16.77 -2.17 -20.48
CA ALA A 57 17.31 -1.26 -19.51
C ALA A 57 16.51 -1.45 -18.22
N MET A 58 16.93 -2.44 -17.42
CA MET A 58 16.54 -2.49 -16.02
C MET A 58 17.19 -1.29 -15.36
N THR A 59 16.46 -0.19 -15.31
CA THR A 59 16.76 0.89 -14.38
C THR A 59 16.58 0.30 -12.98
N THR A 60 17.63 -0.35 -12.49
CA THR A 60 17.75 -0.76 -11.10
C THR A 60 18.01 0.51 -10.29
N GLY A 61 17.00 1.38 -10.22
CA GLY A 61 16.92 2.37 -9.18
C GLY A 61 16.81 1.56 -7.88
N LYS A 62 17.83 1.59 -7.06
CA LYS A 62 17.85 1.04 -5.71
C LYS A 62 16.67 1.68 -4.97
N GLN A 63 15.51 1.04 -4.99
CA GLN A 63 14.39 1.39 -4.11
C GLN A 63 14.87 1.06 -2.70
N THR A 64 15.41 2.03 -2.03
CA THR A 64 15.49 2.02 -0.58
C THR A 64 14.04 1.95 -0.13
N GLY A 65 13.67 0.95 0.65
CA GLY A 65 12.28 0.61 1.00
C GLY A 65 11.45 1.69 1.72
N SER A 66 11.93 2.93 1.75
CA SER A 66 11.27 4.12 2.31
C SER A 66 10.78 5.11 1.24
N GLU A 67 11.16 4.98 -0.02
CA GLU A 67 10.78 5.91 -1.09
C GLU A 67 9.89 5.22 -2.13
N LYS A 68 8.90 5.97 -2.63
CA LYS A 68 8.04 5.54 -3.73
C LYS A 68 8.03 6.59 -4.84
N ARG A 69 8.05 6.13 -6.11
CA ARG A 69 8.05 7.00 -7.30
C ARG A 69 6.70 6.96 -7.98
N TYR A 70 6.22 8.12 -8.40
CA TYR A 70 5.01 8.28 -9.19
C TYR A 70 5.30 9.18 -10.39
N PRO A 71 4.73 8.90 -11.57
CA PRO A 71 4.80 9.85 -12.68
C PRO A 71 4.08 11.14 -12.30
N ILE A 72 4.62 12.28 -12.71
CA ILE A 72 3.93 13.57 -12.58
C ILE A 72 2.71 13.54 -13.50
N PRO A 73 1.47 13.72 -12.98
CA PRO A 73 0.30 13.75 -13.82
C PRO A 73 0.36 14.92 -14.83
N SER A 74 -0.08 14.70 -16.06
CA SER A 74 -0.07 15.74 -17.13
C SER A 74 -1.15 16.81 -16.96
N SER A 75 -2.20 16.51 -16.18
CA SER A 75 -3.34 17.41 -15.90
C SER A 75 -3.76 17.30 -14.46
N ASP A 76 -4.59 18.24 -14.00
CA ASP A 76 -5.17 18.22 -12.65
C ASP A 76 -5.90 16.92 -12.41
N SER A 77 -5.52 16.24 -11.34
CA SER A 77 -6.00 14.88 -11.03
C SER A 77 -5.75 14.51 -9.57
N VAL A 78 -6.52 13.52 -9.11
CA VAL A 78 -6.38 12.91 -7.78
C VAL A 78 -6.22 11.41 -7.95
N ASN A 79 -5.12 10.86 -7.45
CA ASN A 79 -4.81 9.43 -7.45
C ASN A 79 -4.62 8.95 -6.01
N ILE A 80 -5.41 7.96 -5.59
CA ILE A 80 -5.36 7.39 -4.23
C ILE A 80 -4.66 6.04 -4.27
N ASP A 81 -3.47 5.98 -3.68
CA ASP A 81 -2.75 4.74 -3.46
C ASP A 81 -3.05 4.21 -2.05
N ARG A 82 -3.92 3.21 -1.99
CA ARG A 82 -4.36 2.60 -0.73
C ARG A 82 -3.28 1.73 -0.09
N ASP A 83 -2.40 1.14 -0.89
CA ASP A 83 -1.33 0.27 -0.39
C ASP A 83 -0.24 1.11 0.29
N ALA A 84 0.08 2.26 -0.29
CA ALA A 84 1.02 3.22 0.30
C ALA A 84 0.35 4.20 1.28
N GLN A 85 -0.96 4.15 1.47
CA GLN A 85 -1.74 5.05 2.34
C GLN A 85 -1.53 6.53 2.03
N LEU A 86 -1.48 6.89 0.75
CA LEU A 86 -1.26 8.26 0.31
C LEU A 86 -2.21 8.68 -0.83
N ILE A 87 -2.28 9.98 -1.06
CA ILE A 87 -3.02 10.61 -2.14
C ILE A 87 -2.06 11.51 -2.92
N LEU A 88 -1.82 11.19 -4.19
CA LEU A 88 -1.09 12.05 -5.14
C LEU A 88 -2.09 12.98 -5.83
N VAL A 89 -1.84 14.28 -5.77
CA VAL A 89 -2.70 15.31 -6.34
C VAL A 89 -1.89 16.23 -7.24
N ARG A 90 -2.37 16.49 -8.46
CA ARG A 90 -1.99 17.67 -9.22
C ARG A 90 -3.15 18.65 -9.19
N TYR A 91 -2.88 19.88 -8.82
CA TYR A 91 -3.85 20.96 -8.76
C TYR A 91 -3.18 22.31 -8.99
N GLN A 92 -3.71 23.13 -9.92
CA GLN A 92 -3.22 24.47 -10.23
C GLN A 92 -1.69 24.57 -10.41
N SER A 93 -1.13 23.71 -11.29
CA SER A 93 0.31 23.66 -11.59
C SER A 93 1.21 23.28 -10.39
N HIS A 94 0.65 22.63 -9.38
CA HIS A 94 1.41 22.09 -8.25
C HIS A 94 1.06 20.62 -8.03
N VAL A 95 2.05 19.88 -7.55
CA VAL A 95 1.87 18.50 -7.11
C VAL A 95 2.04 18.42 -5.60
N PHE A 96 1.10 17.73 -4.98
CA PHE A 96 1.05 17.47 -3.54
C PHE A 96 0.95 15.96 -3.31
N VAL A 97 1.47 15.50 -2.19
CA VAL A 97 1.21 14.13 -1.71
C VAL A 97 0.75 14.21 -0.26
N PHE A 98 -0.47 13.75 -0.03
CA PHE A 98 -1.09 13.75 1.29
C PHE A 98 -1.11 12.36 1.91
N ALA A 99 -1.10 12.28 3.24
CA ALA A 99 -1.50 11.09 3.94
C ALA A 99 -2.98 10.78 3.67
N LEU A 100 -3.32 9.51 3.46
CA LEU A 100 -4.71 9.08 3.27
C LEU A 100 -5.54 9.22 4.57
N ALA A 101 -4.89 9.50 5.69
CA ALA A 101 -5.47 9.61 7.01
C ALA A 101 -5.94 11.06 7.31
N CYS A 102 -7.15 11.18 7.84
CA CYS A 102 -7.68 12.47 8.32
C CYS A 102 -6.94 12.90 9.60
N PRO A 103 -6.47 14.17 9.69
CA PRO A 103 -5.77 14.69 10.85
C PRO A 103 -6.53 14.63 12.19
N HIS A 104 -7.86 14.48 12.15
CA HIS A 104 -8.69 14.40 13.35
C HIS A 104 -8.51 13.08 14.11
N GLU A 105 -8.76 11.95 13.45
CA GLU A 105 -8.74 10.60 14.08
C GLU A 105 -8.18 9.52 13.14
N ASN A 106 -7.34 9.86 12.21
CA ASN A 106 -6.70 8.92 11.26
C ASN A 106 -7.68 8.07 10.42
N ASN A 107 -8.95 8.46 10.33
CA ASN A 107 -9.90 7.80 9.42
C ASN A 107 -9.54 8.13 7.97
N ALA A 108 -9.82 7.22 7.05
CA ALA A 108 -9.53 7.44 5.65
C ALA A 108 -10.25 8.66 5.08
N VAL A 109 -9.58 9.38 4.19
CA VAL A 109 -10.14 10.48 3.42
C VAL A 109 -10.55 9.97 2.04
N LYS A 110 -11.69 10.46 1.52
CA LYS A 110 -12.17 10.17 0.16
C LYS A 110 -12.19 11.43 -0.69
N TRP A 111 -12.03 11.28 -1.99
CA TRP A 111 -12.25 12.35 -2.96
C TRP A 111 -13.72 12.41 -3.38
N VAL A 112 -14.33 13.60 -3.31
CA VAL A 112 -15.69 13.87 -3.76
C VAL A 112 -15.60 14.72 -5.02
N ALA A 113 -15.58 14.05 -6.18
CA ALA A 113 -15.29 14.70 -7.47
C ALA A 113 -16.28 15.81 -7.83
N LYS A 114 -17.58 15.64 -7.54
CA LYS A 114 -18.61 16.64 -7.84
C LYS A 114 -18.41 17.96 -7.09
N ASP A 115 -17.81 17.91 -5.92
CA ASP A 115 -17.61 19.07 -5.04
C ASP A 115 -16.15 19.55 -5.04
N HIS A 116 -15.28 18.90 -5.81
CA HIS A 116 -13.84 19.18 -5.91
C HIS A 116 -13.18 19.29 -4.52
N ARG A 117 -13.47 18.35 -3.62
CA ARG A 117 -12.95 18.35 -2.24
C ARG A 117 -12.61 16.96 -1.73
N PHE A 118 -11.75 16.93 -0.73
CA PHE A 118 -11.58 15.75 0.10
C PHE A 118 -12.56 15.80 1.27
N GLN A 119 -13.02 14.62 1.71
CA GLN A 119 -13.90 14.47 2.85
C GLN A 119 -13.51 13.26 3.68
N CYS A 120 -13.46 13.44 5.00
CA CYS A 120 -13.31 12.34 5.94
C CYS A 120 -14.48 11.36 5.83
N THR A 121 -14.20 10.06 5.89
CA THR A 121 -15.25 9.03 5.74
C THR A 121 -16.15 8.92 6.98
N LYS A 122 -15.72 9.44 8.13
CA LYS A 122 -16.41 9.25 9.42
C LYS A 122 -16.95 10.55 10.03
N HIS A 123 -16.23 11.67 9.97
CA HIS A 123 -16.53 12.87 10.75
C HIS A 123 -16.70 14.15 9.93
N ASP A 124 -17.03 14.06 8.69
CA ASP A 124 -17.38 15.19 7.79
C ASP A 124 -16.33 16.31 7.67
N SER A 125 -15.10 16.11 8.17
CA SER A 125 -14.03 17.07 7.93
C SER A 125 -13.75 17.17 6.44
N GLN A 126 -13.70 18.40 5.93
CA GLN A 126 -13.59 18.71 4.51
C GLN A 126 -12.30 19.48 4.24
N TYR A 127 -11.73 19.25 3.07
CA TYR A 127 -10.47 19.86 2.65
C TYR A 127 -10.51 20.19 1.16
N ARG A 128 -9.89 21.30 0.79
CA ARG A 128 -9.70 21.69 -0.61
C ARG A 128 -8.73 20.73 -1.32
N PRO A 129 -8.63 20.80 -2.67
CA PRO A 129 -7.68 19.96 -3.43
C PRO A 129 -6.21 20.14 -3.01
N ASP A 130 -5.83 21.32 -2.51
CA ASP A 130 -4.50 21.64 -1.98
C ASP A 130 -4.31 21.24 -0.51
N GLY A 131 -5.28 20.54 0.08
CA GLY A 131 -5.22 19.98 1.42
C GLY A 131 -5.58 20.94 2.56
N PHE A 132 -5.96 22.19 2.28
CA PHE A 132 -6.43 23.10 3.33
C PHE A 132 -7.77 22.65 3.91
N HIS A 133 -7.85 22.64 5.24
CA HIS A 133 -9.07 22.36 5.98
C HIS A 133 -10.10 23.48 5.79
N THR A 134 -11.36 23.12 5.55
CA THR A 134 -12.46 24.06 5.35
C THR A 134 -13.57 23.92 6.37
N GLU A 135 -13.93 22.68 6.72
CA GLU A 135 -15.05 22.41 7.61
C GLU A 135 -14.86 21.11 8.39
N GLY A 136 -15.61 20.96 9.47
CA GLY A 136 -15.68 19.74 10.27
C GLY A 136 -14.73 19.72 11.46
N ARG A 137 -14.51 18.54 12.02
CA ARG A 137 -13.84 18.39 13.32
C ARG A 137 -12.32 18.48 13.29
N ALA A 138 -11.70 18.40 12.14
CA ALA A 138 -10.25 18.56 12.05
C ALA A 138 -9.85 20.00 12.44
N THR A 139 -8.73 20.15 13.09
CA THR A 139 -8.19 21.43 13.56
C THR A 139 -7.00 21.90 12.72
N ARG A 140 -6.53 21.10 11.77
CA ARG A 140 -5.40 21.40 10.89
C ARG A 140 -5.62 20.88 9.47
N ASN A 141 -4.77 21.31 8.55
CA ASN A 141 -4.74 20.86 7.16
C ASN A 141 -4.35 19.39 7.05
N MET A 142 -4.54 18.80 5.86
CA MET A 142 -4.08 17.44 5.58
C MET A 142 -2.55 17.36 5.73
N ASP A 143 -2.06 16.28 6.34
CA ASP A 143 -0.64 16.04 6.49
C ASP A 143 0.00 15.78 5.12
N ARG A 144 1.11 16.44 4.80
CA ARG A 144 1.84 16.31 3.52
C ARG A 144 3.07 15.45 3.69
N TYR A 145 3.30 14.54 2.74
CA TYR A 145 4.59 13.88 2.63
C TYR A 145 5.66 14.82 2.08
N VAL A 146 6.89 14.64 2.53
CA VAL A 146 8.05 15.29 1.91
C VAL A 146 8.29 14.67 0.56
N ILE A 147 8.32 15.50 -0.48
CA ILE A 147 8.45 15.08 -1.86
C ILE A 147 9.59 15.81 -2.55
N ARG A 148 10.16 15.18 -3.57
CA ARG A 148 11.14 15.79 -4.46
C ARG A 148 10.86 15.42 -5.91
N ARG A 149 11.24 16.30 -6.82
CA ARG A 149 11.17 16.03 -8.25
C ARG A 149 12.40 15.24 -8.69
N ASP A 150 12.19 14.25 -9.54
CA ASP A 150 13.26 13.50 -10.19
C ASP A 150 12.86 13.24 -11.65
N GLY A 151 13.26 14.17 -12.53
CA GLY A 151 12.84 14.20 -13.93
C GLY A 151 11.35 14.44 -14.08
N ASP A 152 10.66 13.48 -14.65
CA ASP A 152 9.21 13.43 -14.87
C ASP A 152 8.44 12.72 -13.75
N ALA A 153 9.13 12.43 -12.64
CA ALA A 153 8.55 11.72 -11.51
C ALA A 153 8.61 12.53 -10.21
N VAL A 154 7.66 12.24 -9.34
CA VAL A 154 7.65 12.63 -7.92
C VAL A 154 8.19 11.47 -7.10
N VAL A 155 9.17 11.71 -6.28
CA VAL A 155 9.68 10.77 -5.28
C VAL A 155 9.17 11.18 -3.92
N VAL A 156 8.51 10.25 -3.25
CA VAL A 156 7.85 10.43 -1.96
C VAL A 156 8.64 9.69 -0.89
N ASP A 157 9.06 10.36 0.17
CA ASP A 157 9.62 9.70 1.35
C ASP A 157 8.46 9.27 2.27
N LEU A 158 8.19 7.98 2.32
CA LEU A 158 7.05 7.41 3.07
C LEU A 158 7.22 7.53 4.60
N HIS A 159 8.40 7.86 5.08
CA HIS A 159 8.68 8.03 6.51
C HIS A 159 8.70 9.50 6.97
N LYS A 160 8.57 10.44 6.02
CA LYS A 160 8.60 11.86 6.31
C LYS A 160 7.34 12.56 5.85
N TRP A 161 6.57 13.03 6.81
CA TRP A 161 5.42 13.90 6.57
C TRP A 161 5.46 15.13 7.48
N VAL A 162 4.81 16.18 7.07
CA VAL A 162 4.79 17.47 7.74
C VAL A 162 3.36 17.82 8.12
N GLN A 163 3.18 18.28 9.34
CA GLN A 163 1.90 18.73 9.90
C GLN A 163 1.85 20.25 9.92
N SER A 164 0.77 20.83 9.41
CA SER A 164 0.65 22.28 9.24
C SER A 164 0.61 23.08 10.55
N ASP A 165 0.22 22.45 11.64
CA ASP A 165 0.18 23.04 12.99
C ASP A 165 1.53 22.99 13.70
N LYS A 166 2.42 22.06 13.34
CA LYS A 166 3.75 21.90 13.96
C LYS A 166 4.85 22.56 13.15
N ASP A 167 4.77 22.49 11.83
CA ASP A 167 5.72 23.10 10.91
C ASP A 167 4.99 23.71 9.70
N PRO A 168 4.42 24.91 9.85
CA PRO A 168 3.70 25.57 8.76
C PRO A 168 4.57 25.85 7.54
N ALA A 169 5.85 26.19 7.75
CA ALA A 169 6.78 26.49 6.65
C ALA A 169 7.14 25.24 5.86
N GLY A 170 7.48 24.15 6.55
CA GLY A 170 7.74 22.86 5.92
C GLY A 170 6.51 22.32 5.20
N TRP A 171 5.32 22.49 5.77
CA TRP A 171 4.08 22.11 5.14
C TRP A 171 3.83 22.89 3.84
N ALA A 172 4.05 24.20 3.85
CA ALA A 172 3.95 25.02 2.65
C ALA A 172 4.98 24.64 1.58
N ALA A 173 6.20 24.24 1.99
CA ALA A 173 7.27 23.83 1.09
C ALA A 173 7.08 22.41 0.52
N ALA A 174 6.27 21.57 1.14
CA ALA A 174 6.03 20.17 0.72
C ALA A 174 5.11 20.10 -0.51
N GLN A 175 5.56 20.69 -1.62
CA GLN A 175 4.91 20.73 -2.92
C GLN A 175 5.93 20.90 -4.04
N ILE A 176 5.56 20.57 -5.27
CA ILE A 176 6.39 20.73 -6.47
C ILE A 176 5.61 21.55 -7.50
N ALA A 177 6.20 22.61 -8.03
CA ALA A 177 5.65 23.34 -9.17
C ALA A 177 5.89 22.54 -10.48
N VAL A 178 4.88 22.48 -11.39
CA VAL A 178 4.88 21.69 -12.63
C VAL A 178 4.21 22.43 -13.79
#